data_5d754771bc9704f1c5aeaa7e274fd490
#
_entry.id   5d754771bc9704f1c5aeaa7e274fd490
#
_cell.length_a   1.000
_cell.length_b   1.000
_cell.length_c   1.000
_cell.angle_alpha   90.00
_cell.angle_beta   90.00
_cell.angle_gamma   90.00
#
_symmetry.space_group_name_H-M   'P 1'
#
loop_
_entity.id
_entity.type
_entity.pdbx_description
1 polymer ?
#
loop_
_entity_poly.entity_id
_entity_poly.type
_entity_poly.pdbx_seq_one_letter_code
_entity_poly.pdbx_strand_id
1 'polypeptide(L)'
;SANGFLQGKPGAGAEDFGRFIVNSTLGVAGIFDVASQVGLGFNNEDFGQTLAVWGWKDSTYLYVPFIGPSTWRDLPSTLIRGYIPRLVLGSAFHWSMTGADFISTRANLLALSDTRDASAIDPYAFTRDGYIQRRKFLIFDGELPMDDLFDDFDDFDDEFDENPVEELVEESEGP
;
A
#
# COMPACT_ATOMS: atom_id res chain seq x y z
N SER A 1 -16.40 -1.24 3.93
CA SER A 1 -16.45 -1.47 2.49
C SER A 1 -16.88 -2.90 2.17
N ALA A 2 -17.23 -3.18 0.91
CA ALA A 2 -17.53 -4.56 0.48
C ALA A 2 -16.33 -5.51 0.71
N ASN A 3 -15.11 -4.99 0.67
CA ASN A 3 -13.90 -5.78 0.86
C ASN A 3 -13.81 -6.43 2.26
N GLY A 4 -14.27 -5.78 3.32
CA GLY A 4 -14.31 -6.38 4.66
C GLY A 4 -15.15 -7.65 4.70
N PHE A 5 -16.31 -7.65 4.04
CA PHE A 5 -17.14 -8.86 3.92
C PHE A 5 -16.47 -9.96 3.09
N LEU A 6 -15.82 -9.59 1.98
CA LEU A 6 -15.10 -10.52 1.10
C LEU A 6 -13.88 -11.17 1.75
N GLN A 7 -13.29 -10.49 2.73
CA GLN A 7 -12.16 -10.99 3.53
C GLN A 7 -12.58 -11.81 4.74
N GLY A 8 -13.90 -11.99 4.98
CA GLY A 8 -14.39 -12.70 6.16
C GLY A 8 -14.32 -11.88 7.45
N LYS A 9 -14.26 -10.55 7.36
CA LYS A 9 -14.25 -9.59 8.46
C LYS A 9 -15.61 -8.86 8.54
N PRO A 10 -16.70 -9.52 8.99
CA PRO A 10 -18.04 -8.95 8.96
C PRO A 10 -18.19 -7.70 9.85
N GLY A 11 -17.41 -7.59 10.93
CA GLY A 11 -17.37 -6.41 11.80
C GLY A 11 -16.90 -5.17 11.04
N ALA A 12 -15.73 -5.23 10.41
CA ALA A 12 -15.18 -4.15 9.60
C ALA A 12 -16.10 -3.78 8.42
N GLY A 13 -16.70 -4.79 7.78
CA GLY A 13 -17.68 -4.57 6.72
C GLY A 13 -18.95 -3.86 7.20
N ALA A 14 -19.44 -4.21 8.38
CA ALA A 14 -20.62 -3.58 8.99
C ALA A 14 -20.34 -2.15 9.44
N GLU A 15 -19.17 -1.87 10.01
CA GLU A 15 -18.74 -0.52 10.38
C GLU A 15 -18.66 0.39 9.13
N ASP A 16 -18.01 -0.07 8.07
CA ASP A 16 -17.93 0.69 6.83
C ASP A 16 -19.30 0.94 6.19
N PHE A 17 -20.19 -0.04 6.24
CA PHE A 17 -21.57 0.10 5.78
C PHE A 17 -22.34 1.09 6.64
N GLY A 18 -22.20 1.03 7.97
CA GLY A 18 -22.75 2.00 8.90
C GLY A 18 -22.25 3.41 8.61
N ARG A 19 -20.94 3.59 8.38
CA ARG A 19 -20.36 4.86 7.97
C ARG A 19 -20.98 5.39 6.68
N PHE A 20 -21.16 4.52 5.70
CA PHE A 20 -21.79 4.91 4.44
C PHE A 20 -23.22 5.46 4.68
N ILE A 21 -24.05 4.76 5.48
CA ILE A 21 -25.40 5.21 5.80
C ILE A 21 -25.39 6.54 6.56
N VAL A 22 -24.59 6.63 7.64
CA VAL A 22 -24.53 7.84 8.49
C VAL A 22 -24.04 9.05 7.69
N ASN A 23 -22.98 8.90 6.92
CA ASN A 23 -22.43 10.00 6.13
C ASN A 23 -23.34 10.39 4.96
N SER A 24 -24.05 9.41 4.36
CA SER A 24 -25.00 9.71 3.27
C SER A 24 -26.26 10.42 3.77
N THR A 25 -26.73 10.11 4.98
CA THR A 25 -27.96 10.68 5.54
C THR A 25 -27.71 11.94 6.36
N LEU A 26 -26.87 11.85 7.41
CA LEU A 26 -26.57 12.94 8.32
C LEU A 26 -25.44 13.83 7.83
N GLY A 27 -24.50 13.27 7.06
CA GLY A 27 -23.35 13.98 6.48
C GLY A 27 -23.63 14.73 5.18
N VAL A 28 -24.92 14.97 4.85
CA VAL A 28 -25.35 15.66 3.61
C VAL A 28 -24.70 15.03 2.37
N ALA A 29 -25.09 13.79 2.07
CA ALA A 29 -24.55 12.99 0.97
C ALA A 29 -23.02 12.76 1.04
N GLY A 30 -22.45 12.70 2.24
CA GLY A 30 -21.04 12.40 2.45
C GLY A 30 -20.08 13.60 2.44
N ILE A 31 -20.62 14.83 2.42
CA ILE A 31 -19.78 16.05 2.52
C ILE A 31 -19.15 16.15 3.92
N PHE A 32 -19.89 15.77 4.97
CA PHE A 32 -19.39 15.77 6.34
C PHE A 32 -19.19 14.35 6.85
N ASP A 33 -18.04 14.08 7.48
CA ASP A 33 -17.77 12.80 8.14
C ASP A 33 -18.35 12.76 9.56
N VAL A 34 -19.66 12.56 9.63
CA VAL A 34 -20.39 12.41 10.90
C VAL A 34 -20.10 11.04 11.53
N ALA A 35 -19.85 10.03 10.73
CA ALA A 35 -19.59 8.67 11.18
C ALA A 35 -18.37 8.59 12.11
N SER A 36 -17.30 9.34 11.84
CA SER A 36 -16.15 9.44 12.73
C SER A 36 -16.48 10.08 14.08
N GLN A 37 -17.43 11.02 14.10
CA GLN A 37 -17.85 11.68 15.34
C GLN A 37 -18.69 10.76 16.24
N VAL A 38 -19.39 9.78 15.67
CA VAL A 38 -20.13 8.76 16.42
C VAL A 38 -19.31 7.51 16.74
N GLY A 39 -18.00 7.54 16.48
CA GLY A 39 -17.07 6.49 16.87
C GLY A 39 -17.01 5.29 15.94
N LEU A 40 -17.55 5.38 14.72
CA LEU A 40 -17.38 4.33 13.71
C LEU A 40 -15.97 4.41 13.12
N GLY A 41 -15.21 3.32 13.24
CA GLY A 41 -13.84 3.20 12.71
C GLY A 41 -13.80 3.28 11.18
N PHE A 42 -12.68 3.74 10.64
CA PHE A 42 -12.40 3.69 9.20
C PHE A 42 -11.49 2.50 8.90
N ASN A 43 -12.00 1.55 8.13
CA ASN A 43 -11.25 0.37 7.71
C ASN A 43 -10.73 0.59 6.28
N ASN A 44 -9.40 0.64 6.15
CA ASN A 44 -8.75 0.89 4.85
C ASN A 44 -8.55 -0.42 4.07
N GLU A 45 -9.67 -1.06 3.73
CA GLU A 45 -9.67 -2.30 2.98
C GLU A 45 -9.80 -2.08 1.48
N ASP A 46 -8.95 -2.75 0.71
CA ASP A 46 -9.00 -2.69 -0.74
C ASP A 46 -9.07 -4.09 -1.39
N PHE A 47 -9.31 -4.12 -2.69
CA PHE A 47 -9.44 -5.38 -3.42
C PHE A 47 -8.12 -6.16 -3.52
N GLY A 48 -6.96 -5.47 -3.51
CA GLY A 48 -5.65 -6.13 -3.47
C GLY A 48 -5.42 -6.88 -2.16
N GLN A 49 -5.84 -6.31 -1.02
CA GLN A 49 -5.82 -7.00 0.28
C GLN A 49 -6.76 -8.23 0.26
N THR A 50 -7.95 -8.09 -0.32
CA THR A 50 -8.88 -9.22 -0.49
C THR A 50 -8.25 -10.36 -1.26
N LEU A 51 -7.57 -10.09 -2.37
CA LEU A 51 -6.86 -11.10 -3.15
C LEU A 51 -5.72 -11.76 -2.36
N ALA A 52 -5.01 -11.00 -1.50
CA ALA A 52 -3.98 -11.55 -0.62
C ALA A 52 -4.58 -12.54 0.40
N VAL A 53 -5.69 -12.17 1.04
CA VAL A 53 -6.41 -13.06 1.97
C VAL A 53 -6.93 -14.32 1.27
N TRP A 54 -7.32 -14.23 0.01
CA TRP A 54 -7.74 -15.39 -0.81
C TRP A 54 -6.58 -16.28 -1.26
N GLY A 55 -5.32 -15.92 -0.94
CA GLY A 55 -4.15 -16.75 -1.16
C GLY A 55 -3.13 -16.21 -2.18
N TRP A 56 -3.40 -15.08 -2.83
CA TRP A 56 -2.40 -14.42 -3.68
C TRP A 56 -1.48 -13.53 -2.83
N LYS A 57 -0.66 -14.17 -1.98
CA LYS A 57 0.21 -13.47 -1.03
C LYS A 57 1.35 -12.74 -1.73
N ASP A 58 2.10 -13.45 -2.58
CA ASP A 58 3.25 -12.89 -3.28
C ASP A 58 2.85 -12.24 -4.59
N SER A 59 3.36 -11.05 -4.83
CA SER A 59 3.07 -10.32 -6.05
C SER A 59 4.22 -9.40 -6.42
N THR A 60 4.69 -9.54 -7.65
CA THR A 60 5.80 -8.75 -8.18
C THR A 60 5.51 -7.26 -8.10
N TYR A 61 6.46 -6.53 -7.55
CA TYR A 61 6.44 -5.06 -7.54
C TYR A 61 6.59 -4.49 -8.94
N LEU A 62 5.87 -3.41 -9.20
CA LEU A 62 6.03 -2.62 -10.41
C LEU A 62 5.81 -1.14 -10.12
N TYR A 63 6.54 -0.31 -10.85
CA TYR A 63 6.34 1.13 -10.81
C TYR A 63 5.58 1.55 -12.07
N VAL A 64 4.33 2.00 -11.88
CA VAL A 64 3.47 2.39 -12.99
C VAL A 64 3.54 3.90 -13.19
N PRO A 65 3.89 4.40 -14.38
CA PRO A 65 3.88 5.83 -14.65
C PRO A 65 2.54 6.46 -14.30
N PHE A 66 2.54 7.62 -13.69
CA PHE A 66 1.38 8.39 -13.20
C PHE A 66 0.62 7.79 -12.01
N ILE A 67 0.67 6.48 -11.79
CA ILE A 67 0.01 5.80 -10.66
C ILE A 67 0.98 5.66 -9.47
N GLY A 68 2.26 5.39 -9.77
CA GLY A 68 3.31 5.20 -8.76
C GLY A 68 3.56 3.72 -8.42
N PRO A 69 4.09 3.45 -7.22
CA PRO A 69 4.38 2.11 -6.75
C PRO A 69 3.12 1.26 -6.65
N SER A 70 3.19 0.02 -7.13
CA SER A 70 2.08 -0.93 -7.15
C SER A 70 2.60 -2.36 -7.20
N THR A 71 1.70 -3.35 -7.16
CA THR A 71 1.96 -4.74 -7.51
C THR A 71 0.93 -5.23 -8.51
N TRP A 72 1.20 -6.36 -9.18
CA TRP A 72 0.23 -6.97 -10.09
C TRP A 72 -1.11 -7.26 -9.41
N ARG A 73 -1.08 -7.65 -8.15
CA ARG A 73 -2.27 -7.89 -7.34
C ARG A 73 -3.05 -6.61 -7.04
N ASP A 74 -2.34 -5.51 -6.78
CA ASP A 74 -2.95 -4.26 -6.33
C ASP A 74 -3.43 -3.37 -7.48
N LEU A 75 -2.92 -3.59 -8.71
CA LEU A 75 -3.33 -2.86 -9.91
C LEU A 75 -4.85 -2.87 -10.14
N PRO A 76 -5.55 -4.01 -10.08
CA PRO A 76 -7.01 -4.03 -10.26
C PRO A 76 -7.74 -3.13 -9.26
N SER A 77 -7.29 -3.06 -8.01
CA SER A 77 -7.91 -2.21 -6.99
C SER A 77 -7.77 -0.72 -7.32
N THR A 78 -6.61 -0.33 -7.83
CA THR A 78 -6.34 1.06 -8.25
C THR A 78 -7.20 1.45 -9.44
N LEU A 79 -7.34 0.55 -10.43
CA LEU A 79 -8.19 0.78 -11.61
C LEU A 79 -9.68 0.87 -11.23
N ILE A 80 -10.17 -0.03 -10.36
CA ILE A 80 -11.54 -0.03 -9.87
C ILE A 80 -11.83 1.28 -9.10
N ARG A 81 -10.93 1.69 -8.22
CA ARG A 81 -11.05 2.95 -7.47
C ARG A 81 -11.18 4.17 -8.39
N GLY A 82 -10.43 4.20 -9.49
CA GLY A 82 -10.51 5.28 -10.48
C GLY A 82 -11.76 5.21 -11.36
N TYR A 83 -12.24 4.02 -11.67
CA TYR A 83 -13.33 3.84 -12.66
C TYR A 83 -14.74 4.01 -12.07
N ILE A 84 -14.98 3.54 -10.84
CA ILE A 84 -16.29 3.60 -10.19
C ILE A 84 -16.80 5.04 -10.03
N PRO A 85 -16.03 6.01 -9.50
CA PRO A 85 -16.49 7.40 -9.41
C PRO A 85 -16.84 8.00 -10.78
N ARG A 86 -16.12 7.63 -11.82
CA ARG A 86 -16.40 8.09 -13.19
C ARG A 86 -17.77 7.64 -13.70
N LEU A 87 -18.15 6.40 -13.40
CA LEU A 87 -19.47 5.86 -13.79
C LEU A 87 -20.61 6.52 -13.04
N VAL A 88 -20.42 6.83 -11.75
CA VAL A 88 -21.46 7.34 -10.86
C VAL A 88 -21.61 8.86 -10.97
N LEU A 89 -20.52 9.59 -11.05
CA LEU A 89 -20.49 11.07 -10.93
C LEU A 89 -20.36 11.79 -12.28
N GLY A 90 -20.16 11.05 -13.35
CA GLY A 90 -19.93 11.61 -14.68
C GLY A 90 -18.48 12.06 -14.91
N SER A 91 -18.12 12.23 -16.17
CA SER A 91 -16.72 12.43 -16.57
C SER A 91 -16.13 13.77 -16.12
N ALA A 92 -16.89 14.85 -16.20
CA ALA A 92 -16.38 16.19 -15.87
C ALA A 92 -16.04 16.32 -14.37
N PHE A 93 -16.95 15.87 -13.49
CA PHE A 93 -16.74 15.88 -12.05
C PHE A 93 -15.61 14.94 -11.64
N HIS A 94 -15.52 13.78 -12.25
CA HIS A 94 -14.44 12.82 -12.01
C HIS A 94 -13.07 13.43 -12.32
N TRP A 95 -12.89 14.09 -13.46
CA TRP A 95 -11.60 14.70 -13.81
C TRP A 95 -11.20 15.84 -12.87
N SER A 96 -12.18 16.64 -12.40
CA SER A 96 -11.92 17.68 -11.41
C SER A 96 -11.43 17.10 -10.07
N MET A 97 -12.09 16.05 -9.59
CA MET A 97 -11.69 15.37 -8.35
C MET A 97 -10.33 14.68 -8.49
N THR A 98 -10.11 13.97 -9.59
CA THR A 98 -8.82 13.30 -9.86
C THR A 98 -7.67 14.30 -9.92
N GLY A 99 -7.88 15.46 -10.54
CA GLY A 99 -6.88 16.53 -10.57
C GLY A 99 -6.58 17.10 -9.18
N ALA A 100 -7.61 17.32 -8.37
CA ALA A 100 -7.45 17.79 -7.00
C ALA A 100 -6.73 16.76 -6.12
N ASP A 101 -7.10 15.49 -6.23
CA ASP A 101 -6.44 14.39 -5.52
C ASP A 101 -4.97 14.25 -5.93
N PHE A 102 -4.66 14.38 -7.21
CA PHE A 102 -3.28 14.32 -7.70
C PHE A 102 -2.43 15.45 -7.11
N ILE A 103 -2.93 16.69 -7.11
CA ILE A 103 -2.24 17.85 -6.54
C ILE A 103 -2.05 17.67 -5.04
N SER A 104 -3.10 17.27 -4.32
CA SER A 104 -3.08 17.04 -2.88
C SER A 104 -2.10 15.93 -2.49
N THR A 105 -2.15 14.81 -3.21
CA THR A 105 -1.24 13.69 -2.99
C THR A 105 0.20 14.11 -3.25
N ARG A 106 0.47 14.83 -4.34
CA ARG A 106 1.82 15.34 -4.64
C ARG A 106 2.31 16.30 -3.56
N ALA A 107 1.46 17.22 -3.09
CA ALA A 107 1.80 18.13 -2.03
C ALA A 107 2.19 17.43 -0.71
N ASN A 108 1.43 16.40 -0.34
CA ASN A 108 1.70 15.60 0.86
C ASN A 108 2.97 14.74 0.72
N LEU A 109 3.32 14.33 -0.49
CA LEU A 109 4.50 13.50 -0.76
C LEU A 109 5.80 14.30 -0.94
N LEU A 110 5.74 15.63 -1.05
CA LEU A 110 6.95 16.46 -1.24
C LEU A 110 7.95 16.26 -0.09
N ALA A 111 7.49 16.36 1.16
CA ALA A 111 8.37 16.17 2.33
C ALA A 111 8.97 14.76 2.40
N LEU A 112 8.20 13.74 2.00
CA LEU A 112 8.68 12.36 1.92
C LEU A 112 9.69 12.17 0.80
N SER A 113 9.49 12.84 -0.35
CA SER A 113 10.44 12.82 -1.47
C SER A 113 11.78 13.44 -1.06
N ASP A 114 11.75 14.58 -0.36
CA ASP A 114 12.96 15.24 0.13
C ASP A 114 13.72 14.36 1.12
N THR A 115 13.00 13.69 2.05
CA THR A 115 13.60 12.75 3.00
C THR A 115 14.21 11.53 2.29
N ARG A 116 13.50 10.97 1.32
CA ARG A 116 14.03 9.86 0.50
C ARG A 116 15.29 10.26 -0.23
N ASP A 117 15.29 11.40 -0.91
CA ASP A 117 16.41 11.85 -1.74
C ASP A 117 17.64 12.23 -0.88
N ALA A 118 17.42 12.63 0.38
CA ALA A 118 18.48 12.94 1.33
C ALA A 118 19.06 11.71 2.05
N SER A 119 18.28 10.65 2.23
CA SER A 119 18.63 9.53 3.12
C SER A 119 18.84 8.20 2.39
N ALA A 120 18.28 8.04 1.20
CA ALA A 120 18.35 6.77 0.48
C ALA A 120 19.58 6.71 -0.44
N ILE A 121 20.36 5.65 -0.30
CA ILE A 121 21.46 5.31 -1.22
C ILE A 121 20.86 4.94 -2.60
N ASP A 122 19.79 4.15 -2.60
CA ASP A 122 18.97 3.82 -3.76
C ASP A 122 17.51 4.26 -3.55
N PRO A 123 17.07 5.35 -4.22
CA PRO A 123 15.69 5.82 -4.10
C PRO A 123 14.64 4.84 -4.61
N TYR A 124 15.00 3.97 -5.57
CA TYR A 124 14.10 2.94 -6.08
C TYR A 124 13.88 1.83 -5.04
N ALA A 125 14.96 1.27 -4.50
CA ALA A 125 14.89 0.25 -3.47
C ALA A 125 14.11 0.76 -2.25
N PHE A 126 14.44 1.94 -1.75
CA PHE A 126 13.72 2.59 -0.64
C PHE A 126 12.21 2.70 -0.89
N THR A 127 11.82 3.13 -2.09
CA THR A 127 10.40 3.29 -2.44
C THR A 127 9.70 1.93 -2.57
N ARG A 128 10.37 0.95 -3.16
CA ARG A 128 9.87 -0.43 -3.32
C ARG A 128 9.63 -1.07 -1.96
N ASP A 129 10.62 -1.06 -1.10
CA ASP A 129 10.60 -1.75 0.17
C ASP A 129 9.60 -1.10 1.13
N GLY A 130 9.57 0.23 1.19
CA GLY A 130 8.54 0.97 1.94
C GLY A 130 7.12 0.67 1.46
N TYR A 131 6.89 0.51 0.14
CA TYR A 131 5.61 0.11 -0.40
C TYR A 131 5.24 -1.31 0.02
N ILE A 132 6.15 -2.27 -0.15
CA ILE A 132 5.93 -3.69 0.17
C ILE A 132 5.65 -3.86 1.67
N GLN A 133 6.47 -3.25 2.54
CA GLN A 133 6.26 -3.30 3.99
C GLN A 133 4.91 -2.73 4.40
N ARG A 134 4.54 -1.57 3.84
CA ARG A 134 3.21 -0.99 4.09
C ARG A 134 2.09 -1.91 3.63
N ARG A 135 2.24 -2.58 2.49
CA ARG A 135 1.22 -3.53 1.99
C ARG A 135 1.13 -4.77 2.86
N LYS A 136 2.25 -5.34 3.30
CA LYS A 136 2.27 -6.43 4.29
C LYS A 136 1.51 -6.00 5.56
N PHE A 137 1.85 -4.85 6.13
CA PHE A 137 1.17 -4.31 7.32
C PHE A 137 -0.35 -4.19 7.15
N LEU A 138 -0.83 -3.72 6.00
CA LEU A 138 -2.27 -3.58 5.73
C LEU A 138 -2.97 -4.92 5.53
N ILE A 139 -2.32 -5.92 4.93
CA ILE A 139 -2.87 -7.25 4.71
C ILE A 139 -3.09 -7.98 6.03
N PHE A 140 -2.17 -7.81 6.99
CA PHE A 140 -2.20 -8.42 8.31
C PHE A 140 -2.85 -7.53 9.38
N ASP A 141 -3.61 -6.50 9.00
CA ASP A 141 -4.33 -5.59 9.92
C ASP A 141 -3.44 -4.93 10.99
N GLY A 142 -2.16 -4.74 10.68
CA GLY A 142 -1.20 -4.15 11.61
C GLY A 142 -0.44 -5.17 12.48
N GLU A 143 -0.81 -6.44 12.44
CA GLU A 143 -0.15 -7.53 13.17
C GLU A 143 0.70 -8.35 12.19
N LEU A 144 1.93 -7.91 11.94
CA LEU A 144 2.85 -8.66 11.09
C LEU A 144 3.24 -9.99 11.75
N PRO A 145 3.17 -11.13 11.03
CA PRO A 145 3.75 -12.38 11.51
C PRO A 145 5.23 -12.20 11.82
N MET A 146 5.70 -12.81 12.92
CA MET A 146 7.12 -12.73 13.31
C MET A 146 8.04 -13.29 12.23
N ASP A 147 7.61 -14.32 11.53
CA ASP A 147 8.38 -14.95 10.45
C ASP A 147 8.66 -13.96 9.30
N ASP A 148 7.66 -13.15 8.91
CA ASP A 148 7.82 -12.14 7.86
C ASP A 148 8.73 -10.94 8.26
N LEU A 149 8.98 -10.76 9.56
CA LEU A 149 9.90 -9.72 10.05
C LEU A 149 11.37 -10.11 9.92
N PHE A 150 11.65 -11.40 9.86
CA PHE A 150 13.01 -11.94 9.82
C PHE A 150 13.43 -12.41 8.42
N ASP A 151 12.48 -12.71 7.52
CA ASP A 151 12.78 -13.09 6.13
C ASP A 151 13.66 -12.05 5.39
N ASP A 152 13.47 -10.75 5.68
CA ASP A 152 14.29 -9.69 5.09
C ASP A 152 15.73 -9.64 5.68
N PHE A 153 16.01 -10.34 6.79
CA PHE A 153 17.35 -10.42 7.38
C PHE A 153 18.16 -11.61 6.87
N ASP A 154 17.49 -12.72 6.53
CA ASP A 154 18.15 -13.91 6.00
C ASP A 154 18.79 -13.63 4.62
N ASP A 155 18.17 -12.78 3.79
CA ASP A 155 18.74 -12.32 2.51
C ASP A 155 20.02 -11.47 2.70
N PHE A 156 20.22 -10.86 3.88
CA PHE A 156 21.41 -10.06 4.19
C PHE A 156 22.62 -10.92 4.56
N ASP A 157 22.41 -12.07 5.17
CA ASP A 157 23.48 -12.96 5.58
C ASP A 157 24.10 -13.69 4.37
N ASP A 158 23.30 -14.03 3.35
CA ASP A 158 23.75 -14.67 2.13
C ASP A 158 24.66 -13.74 1.27
N GLU A 159 24.46 -12.42 1.32
CA GLU A 159 25.28 -11.44 0.56
C GLU A 159 26.65 -11.19 1.22
N PHE A 160 26.81 -11.51 2.52
CA PHE A 160 28.07 -11.35 3.24
C PHE A 160 28.93 -12.62 3.26
N ASP A 161 28.39 -13.80 2.96
CA ASP A 161 29.15 -15.05 2.91
C ASP A 161 29.93 -15.24 1.58
N GLU A 162 29.62 -14.47 0.54
CA GLU A 162 30.50 -14.34 -0.65
C GLU A 162 31.62 -13.32 -0.39
N ASN A 163 32.49 -13.64 0.59
CA ASN A 163 33.56 -12.75 0.98
C ASN A 163 34.81 -13.04 0.11
N PRO A 164 35.26 -12.12 -0.75
CA PRO A 164 36.45 -12.29 -1.59
C PRO A 164 37.76 -12.22 -0.80
N VAL A 165 37.70 -12.27 0.52
CA VAL A 165 38.92 -12.16 1.37
C VAL A 165 39.72 -13.47 1.39
N GLU A 166 39.10 -14.62 1.14
CA GLU A 166 39.84 -15.90 1.03
C GLU A 166 40.68 -15.98 -0.25
N GLU A 167 40.24 -15.37 -1.36
CA GLU A 167 40.96 -15.38 -2.61
C GLU A 167 42.25 -14.55 -2.57
N LEU A 168 42.31 -13.52 -1.71
CA LEU A 168 43.49 -12.67 -1.55
C LEU A 168 44.60 -13.27 -0.66
N VAL A 169 44.26 -14.26 0.15
CA VAL A 169 45.20 -14.93 1.06
C VAL A 169 46.00 -16.03 0.30
N GLU A 170 45.34 -16.75 -0.62
CA GLU A 170 46.01 -17.77 -1.41
C GLU A 170 47.02 -17.21 -2.45
N GLU A 171 46.79 -15.98 -2.97
CA GLU A 171 47.70 -15.34 -3.92
C GLU A 171 48.99 -14.78 -3.26
N SER A 172 49.01 -14.64 -1.92
CA SER A 172 50.15 -14.13 -1.17
C SER A 172 51.16 -15.21 -0.72
N GLU A 173 50.81 -16.49 -0.83
CA GLU A 173 51.66 -17.62 -0.41
C GLU A 173 52.29 -18.44 -1.58
N GLY A 174 52.38 -17.87 -2.77
CA GLY A 174 53.11 -18.47 -3.87
C GLY A 174 54.64 -18.31 -3.73
N PRO A 175 55.45 -19.32 -4.13
CA PRO A 175 56.86 -19.47 -3.80
C PRO A 175 57.78 -18.43 -4.42
#